data_14317a4fee2483e970e2e86872114658
#
_entry.id   14317a4fee2483e970e2e86872114658
#
_cell.length_a   1.000
_cell.length_b   1.000
_cell.length_c   1.000
_cell.angle_alpha   90.00
_cell.angle_beta   90.00
_cell.angle_gamma   90.00
#
_symmetry.space_group_name_H-M   'P 1'
#
loop_
_entity.id
_entity.type
_entity.pdbx_description
1 polymer ?
#
loop_
_entity_poly.entity_id
_entity_poly.type
_entity_poly.pdbx_seq_one_letter_code
_entity_poly.pdbx_strand_id
1 'polypeptide(L)'
;YWHQNVWIKDLDAVNGAFNIYNENFFKNIDDLHLTATIYANGVKLSTVEIPETKGIAPQTTKMVKSDALKYAIAEAESEHGKEEITVNFAFASDGTEPLVEKGQVMARQQFVINEYQFDKVDTPIAATSTKISGKKGKLQNNSSIEVEETNSYVKVSAKRMSVTIGKKTGMIDYLDVDGEPILKFRESMKPEFWRAPTDNDYGASLQKELKVWKNPVMNLKSFDKSEMK
;
A
#
# COMPACT_ATOMS: atom_id res chain seq x y z
N TYR A 1 -15.22 4.47 5.45
CA TYR A 1 -15.56 5.63 6.29
C TYR A 1 -15.75 6.93 5.51
N TRP A 2 -16.31 6.83 4.30
CA TRP A 2 -16.58 7.97 3.43
C TRP A 2 -17.73 8.86 3.96
N HIS A 3 -18.52 8.37 4.92
CA HIS A 3 -19.69 9.05 5.47
C HIS A 3 -19.61 9.19 6.99
N GLN A 4 -18.42 9.42 7.52
CA GLN A 4 -18.26 9.71 8.95
C GLN A 4 -18.63 11.16 9.27
N ASN A 5 -19.14 11.38 10.49
CA ASN A 5 -19.58 12.69 10.94
C ASN A 5 -18.63 13.36 11.94
N VAL A 6 -17.42 12.80 12.12
CA VAL A 6 -16.39 13.36 12.99
C VAL A 6 -15.06 13.29 12.27
N TRP A 7 -14.33 14.38 12.29
CA TRP A 7 -13.09 14.52 11.56
C TRP A 7 -11.97 15.05 12.44
N ILE A 8 -10.77 14.53 12.24
CA ILE A 8 -9.54 15.16 12.71
C ILE A 8 -8.96 15.98 11.55
N LYS A 9 -8.56 17.21 11.85
CA LYS A 9 -7.95 18.13 10.88
C LYS A 9 -6.69 18.76 11.46
N ASP A 10 -5.81 19.21 10.59
CA ASP A 10 -4.67 20.09 10.91
C ASP A 10 -3.78 19.51 12.04
N LEU A 11 -3.35 18.26 11.91
CA LEU A 11 -2.45 17.64 12.88
C LEU A 11 -1.08 18.35 12.88
N ASP A 12 -0.76 18.99 13.98
CA ASP A 12 0.59 19.46 14.33
C ASP A 12 1.26 18.38 15.21
N ALA A 13 2.00 17.48 14.56
CA ALA A 13 2.66 16.35 15.23
C ALA A 13 3.70 16.81 16.27
N VAL A 14 4.42 17.91 15.98
CA VAL A 14 5.48 18.45 16.85
C VAL A 14 4.92 18.94 18.18
N ASN A 15 3.73 19.53 18.17
CA ASN A 15 3.08 20.06 19.35
C ASN A 15 1.99 19.12 19.91
N GLY A 16 1.67 18.01 19.24
CA GLY A 16 0.60 17.09 19.59
C GLY A 16 -0.78 17.77 19.55
N ALA A 17 -0.94 18.76 18.67
CA ALA A 17 -2.17 19.55 18.55
C ALA A 17 -2.92 19.21 17.27
N PHE A 18 -4.24 19.22 17.32
CA PHE A 18 -5.11 18.95 16.17
C PHE A 18 -6.50 19.51 16.40
N ASN A 19 -7.28 19.59 15.34
CA ASN A 19 -8.65 20.04 15.39
C ASN A 19 -9.62 18.88 15.29
N ILE A 20 -10.61 18.80 16.17
CA ILE A 20 -11.75 17.88 16.06
C ILE A 20 -12.94 18.67 15.51
N TYR A 21 -13.46 18.27 14.35
CA TYR A 21 -14.66 18.83 13.76
C TYR A 21 -15.83 17.86 13.93
N ASN A 22 -16.88 18.31 14.60
CA ASN A 22 -18.16 17.59 14.74
C ASN A 22 -19.11 18.02 13.61
N GLU A 23 -19.27 17.18 12.59
CA GLU A 23 -20.13 17.43 11.44
C GLU A 23 -21.60 17.05 11.69
N ASN A 24 -21.94 16.47 12.86
CA ASN A 24 -23.33 16.25 13.21
C ASN A 24 -24.12 17.56 13.28
N PHE A 25 -25.43 17.51 13.00
CA PHE A 25 -26.32 18.68 13.07
C PHE A 25 -26.97 18.85 14.41
N PHE A 26 -27.20 17.76 15.17
CA PHE A 26 -28.06 17.78 16.38
C PHE A 26 -27.42 17.12 17.59
N LYS A 27 -26.19 16.58 17.46
CA LYS A 27 -25.58 15.72 18.47
C LYS A 27 -24.16 16.14 18.78
N ASN A 28 -23.84 16.27 20.09
CA ASN A 28 -22.47 16.30 20.57
C ASN A 28 -21.80 14.93 20.33
N ILE A 29 -20.50 14.86 20.52
CA ILE A 29 -19.72 13.61 20.39
C ILE A 29 -19.22 13.11 21.75
N ASP A 30 -19.96 13.42 22.82
CA ASP A 30 -19.60 13.07 24.21
C ASP A 30 -19.63 11.57 24.49
N ASP A 31 -20.35 10.81 23.66
CA ASP A 31 -20.47 9.36 23.66
C ASP A 31 -19.33 8.64 22.88
N LEU A 32 -18.38 9.41 22.36
CA LEU A 32 -17.25 8.84 21.64
C LEU A 32 -15.95 8.95 22.44
N HIS A 33 -15.19 7.87 22.45
CA HIS A 33 -13.82 7.82 22.95
C HIS A 33 -12.84 7.95 21.80
N LEU A 34 -11.87 8.86 21.91
CA LEU A 34 -10.83 9.05 20.92
C LEU A 34 -9.54 8.37 21.35
N THR A 35 -8.99 7.57 20.46
CA THR A 35 -7.65 7.01 20.58
C THR A 35 -6.81 7.41 19.39
N ALA A 36 -5.50 7.55 19.61
CA ALA A 36 -4.50 7.69 18.56
C ALA A 36 -3.52 6.53 18.66
N THR A 37 -3.41 5.73 17.60
CA THR A 37 -2.48 4.60 17.51
C THR A 37 -1.36 4.92 16.54
N ILE A 38 -0.12 4.79 16.99
CA ILE A 38 1.09 5.06 16.23
C ILE A 38 1.60 3.74 15.64
N TYR A 39 1.97 3.77 14.37
CA TYR A 39 2.54 2.64 13.65
C TYR A 39 3.86 3.03 12.99
N ALA A 40 4.81 2.08 12.94
CA ALA A 40 5.98 2.14 12.07
C ALA A 40 5.96 0.97 11.09
N ASN A 41 6.05 1.25 9.79
CA ASN A 41 5.92 0.25 8.70
C ASN A 41 4.73 -0.71 8.90
N GLY A 42 3.58 -0.18 9.35
CA GLY A 42 2.37 -0.96 9.61
C GLY A 42 2.38 -1.77 10.92
N VAL A 43 3.49 -1.77 11.68
CA VAL A 43 3.57 -2.41 12.99
C VAL A 43 3.14 -1.43 14.07
N LYS A 44 2.20 -1.84 14.92
CA LYS A 44 1.71 -1.01 16.02
C LYS A 44 2.81 -0.82 17.08
N LEU A 45 3.11 0.45 17.39
CA LEU A 45 4.04 0.82 18.47
C LEU A 45 3.31 1.11 19.78
N SER A 46 2.39 2.09 19.76
CA SER A 46 1.68 2.54 20.96
C SER A 46 0.26 2.99 20.65
N THR A 47 -0.54 3.15 21.70
CA THR A 47 -1.87 3.76 21.62
C THR A 47 -2.04 4.75 22.74
N VAL A 48 -2.49 5.94 22.43
CA VAL A 48 -2.75 7.06 23.34
C VAL A 48 -4.25 7.29 23.43
N GLU A 49 -4.80 7.32 24.65
CA GLU A 49 -6.16 7.77 24.91
C GLU A 49 -6.20 9.30 24.94
N ILE A 50 -7.23 9.87 24.33
CA ILE A 50 -7.42 11.32 24.24
C ILE A 50 -8.81 11.67 24.80
N PRO A 51 -8.89 12.12 26.06
CA PRO A 51 -10.19 12.32 26.75
C PRO A 51 -10.91 13.61 26.35
N GLU A 52 -10.31 14.49 25.56
CA GLU A 52 -10.80 15.87 25.30
C GLU A 52 -11.93 15.94 24.27
N THR A 53 -12.65 14.85 24.00
CA THR A 53 -13.79 14.80 23.05
C THR A 53 -15.06 15.45 23.59
N LYS A 54 -15.14 15.71 24.89
CA LYS A 54 -16.35 16.22 25.56
C LYS A 54 -16.63 17.68 25.23
N GLY A 55 -17.93 18.01 25.13
CA GLY A 55 -18.42 19.36 24.92
C GLY A 55 -18.20 19.91 23.50
N ILE A 56 -17.99 19.05 22.50
CA ILE A 56 -17.89 19.48 21.10
C ILE A 56 -19.29 19.51 20.48
N ALA A 57 -19.83 20.71 20.36
CA ALA A 57 -21.18 20.92 19.84
C ALA A 57 -21.29 20.59 18.35
N PRO A 58 -22.50 20.35 17.83
CA PRO A 58 -22.76 20.20 16.40
C PRO A 58 -22.20 21.35 15.58
N GLN A 59 -21.67 21.03 14.39
CA GLN A 59 -21.12 22.00 13.41
C GLN A 59 -20.01 22.89 13.96
N THR A 60 -19.29 22.42 15.01
CA THR A 60 -18.19 23.18 15.60
C THR A 60 -16.86 22.44 15.52
N THR A 61 -15.80 23.21 15.61
CA THR A 61 -14.43 22.71 15.69
C THR A 61 -13.84 23.04 17.06
N LYS A 62 -13.16 22.08 17.66
CA LYS A 62 -12.42 22.25 18.91
C LYS A 62 -10.97 21.88 18.69
N MET A 63 -10.05 22.79 19.02
CA MET A 63 -8.63 22.47 19.09
C MET A 63 -8.34 21.67 20.35
N VAL A 64 -7.60 20.58 20.17
CA VAL A 64 -7.15 19.68 21.25
C VAL A 64 -5.64 19.64 21.22
N LYS A 65 -5.01 19.58 22.40
CA LYS A 65 -3.59 19.39 22.58
C LYS A 65 -3.37 18.25 23.55
N SER A 66 -2.59 17.24 23.10
CA SER A 66 -2.24 16.06 23.90
C SER A 66 -0.72 15.91 23.99
N ASP A 67 -0.19 16.14 25.19
CA ASP A 67 1.24 15.93 25.44
C ASP A 67 1.60 14.45 25.33
N ALA A 68 0.70 13.53 25.68
CA ALA A 68 0.91 12.10 25.50
C ALA A 68 1.06 11.72 24.02
N LEU A 69 0.24 12.31 23.13
CA LEU A 69 0.37 12.10 21.69
C LEU A 69 1.70 12.68 21.17
N LYS A 70 2.05 13.89 21.58
CA LYS A 70 3.32 14.53 21.25
C LYS A 70 4.51 13.63 21.58
N TYR A 71 4.56 13.11 22.80
CA TYR A 71 5.68 12.26 23.25
C TYR A 71 5.70 10.92 22.49
N ALA A 72 4.55 10.30 22.27
CA ALA A 72 4.48 9.03 21.53
C ALA A 72 4.93 9.18 20.07
N ILE A 73 4.60 10.28 19.41
CA ILE A 73 5.10 10.58 18.06
C ILE A 73 6.61 10.83 18.07
N ALA A 74 7.11 11.64 18.99
CA ALA A 74 8.54 11.94 19.09
C ALA A 74 9.39 10.71 19.39
N GLU A 75 8.90 9.80 20.22
CA GLU A 75 9.53 8.51 20.51
C GLU A 75 9.58 7.64 19.23
N ALA A 76 8.47 7.53 18.50
CA ALA A 76 8.42 6.80 17.24
C ALA A 76 9.40 7.37 16.20
N GLU A 77 9.47 8.70 16.05
CA GLU A 77 10.42 9.34 15.14
C GLU A 77 11.88 9.11 15.56
N SER A 78 12.16 9.10 16.86
CA SER A 78 13.52 8.86 17.39
C SER A 78 13.99 7.43 17.12
N GLU A 79 13.10 6.45 17.29
CA GLU A 79 13.45 5.02 17.17
C GLU A 79 13.30 4.49 15.74
N HIS A 80 12.33 5.03 14.97
CA HIS A 80 11.92 4.54 13.67
C HIS A 80 11.97 5.61 12.57
N GLY A 81 12.77 6.66 12.73
CA GLY A 81 12.77 7.82 11.82
C GLY A 81 13.14 7.56 10.37
N LYS A 82 13.55 6.34 10.02
CA LYS A 82 13.78 5.90 8.62
C LYS A 82 12.60 5.09 8.05
N GLU A 83 11.62 4.79 8.87
CA GLU A 83 10.45 4.00 8.51
C GLU A 83 9.26 4.91 8.23
N GLU A 84 8.25 4.37 7.55
CA GLU A 84 6.96 5.07 7.47
C GLU A 84 6.33 5.13 8.85
N ILE A 85 6.03 6.34 9.34
CA ILE A 85 5.33 6.52 10.60
C ILE A 85 3.95 7.10 10.33
N THR A 86 2.93 6.42 10.83
CA THR A 86 1.54 6.88 10.73
C THR A 86 0.87 6.96 12.09
N VAL A 87 -0.05 7.92 12.22
CA VAL A 87 -0.95 8.05 13.38
C VAL A 87 -2.37 7.81 12.93
N ASN A 88 -3.01 6.82 13.52
CA ASN A 88 -4.39 6.46 13.25
C ASN A 88 -5.29 6.88 14.42
N PHE A 89 -6.11 7.88 14.19
CA PHE A 89 -7.17 8.29 15.11
C PHE A 89 -8.40 7.41 14.92
N ALA A 90 -9.02 7.01 16.02
CA ALA A 90 -10.28 6.28 16.02
C ALA A 90 -11.23 6.82 17.09
N PHE A 91 -12.45 7.13 16.69
CA PHE A 91 -13.56 7.47 17.58
C PHE A 91 -14.41 6.22 17.76
N ALA A 92 -14.45 5.70 18.97
CA ALA A 92 -15.21 4.51 19.32
C ALA A 92 -16.38 4.85 20.24
N SER A 93 -17.54 4.24 20.02
CA SER A 93 -18.73 4.42 20.85
C SER A 93 -18.51 3.91 22.28
N ASP A 94 -19.06 4.61 23.25
CA ASP A 94 -19.14 4.16 24.65
C ASP A 94 -20.29 3.16 24.90
N GLY A 95 -21.16 2.92 23.89
CA GLY A 95 -22.30 2.02 23.92
C GLY A 95 -23.58 2.65 24.52
N THR A 96 -23.62 3.96 24.73
CA THR A 96 -24.80 4.64 25.22
C THR A 96 -25.86 4.93 24.13
N GLU A 97 -25.42 4.94 22.86
CA GLU A 97 -26.33 5.14 21.73
C GLU A 97 -27.06 3.84 21.38
N PRO A 98 -28.39 3.89 21.18
CA PRO A 98 -29.16 2.71 20.79
C PRO A 98 -28.65 2.09 19.50
N LEU A 99 -28.57 0.75 19.44
CA LEU A 99 -28.13 -0.04 18.30
C LEU A 99 -26.64 0.12 17.91
N VAL A 100 -25.85 0.81 18.73
CA VAL A 100 -24.40 0.95 18.56
C VAL A 100 -23.69 0.24 19.70
N GLU A 101 -22.85 -0.71 19.38
CA GLU A 101 -22.11 -1.47 20.38
C GLU A 101 -20.97 -0.63 21.00
N LYS A 102 -20.69 -0.88 22.27
CA LYS A 102 -19.50 -0.30 22.92
C LYS A 102 -18.24 -0.74 22.20
N GLY A 103 -17.38 0.23 21.88
CA GLY A 103 -16.13 0.00 21.15
C GLY A 103 -16.30 -0.04 19.63
N GLN A 104 -17.52 0.06 19.10
CA GLN A 104 -17.73 0.19 17.66
C GLN A 104 -17.10 1.49 17.17
N VAL A 105 -16.21 1.39 16.17
CA VAL A 105 -15.51 2.55 15.61
C VAL A 105 -16.44 3.28 14.65
N MET A 106 -16.77 4.52 14.99
CA MET A 106 -17.68 5.39 14.24
C MET A 106 -16.97 6.28 13.22
N ALA A 107 -15.73 6.69 13.52
CA ALA A 107 -14.92 7.50 12.62
C ALA A 107 -13.44 7.14 12.75
N ARG A 108 -12.69 7.29 11.65
CA ARG A 108 -11.23 7.07 11.58
C ARG A 108 -10.57 8.14 10.73
N GLN A 109 -9.37 8.52 11.14
CA GLN A 109 -8.52 9.40 10.35
C GLN A 109 -7.08 8.95 10.50
N GLN A 110 -6.34 8.89 9.40
CA GLN A 110 -4.91 8.60 9.40
C GLN A 110 -4.13 9.83 8.94
N PHE A 111 -3.00 10.05 9.59
CA PHE A 111 -1.99 11.01 9.17
C PHE A 111 -0.66 10.30 9.00
N VAL A 112 0.05 10.64 7.93
CA VAL A 112 1.43 10.22 7.71
C VAL A 112 2.32 11.27 8.37
N ILE A 113 3.15 10.85 9.30
CA ILE A 113 4.13 11.68 9.99
C ILE A 113 5.45 11.63 9.24
N ASN A 114 5.89 10.42 8.89
CA ASN A 114 7.07 10.17 8.10
C ASN A 114 6.70 9.28 6.92
N GLU A 115 6.99 9.72 5.70
CA GLU A 115 6.70 8.95 4.50
C GLU A 115 7.65 7.76 4.34
N TYR A 116 7.15 6.67 3.77
CA TYR A 116 7.98 5.54 3.39
C TYR A 116 9.07 5.99 2.42
N GLN A 117 10.32 5.72 2.78
CA GLN A 117 11.46 5.97 1.91
C GLN A 117 11.86 4.69 1.23
N PHE A 118 11.62 4.63 -0.08
CA PHE A 118 12.17 3.55 -0.89
C PHE A 118 13.70 3.65 -0.84
N ASP A 119 14.35 2.53 -0.56
CA ASP A 119 15.81 2.46 -0.71
C ASP A 119 16.15 2.96 -2.11
N LYS A 120 16.94 4.01 -2.20
CA LYS A 120 17.52 4.42 -3.47
C LYS A 120 18.34 3.23 -3.93
N VAL A 121 17.93 2.62 -5.03
CA VAL A 121 18.76 1.64 -5.72
C VAL A 121 19.94 2.41 -6.31
N ASP A 122 20.89 2.78 -5.45
CA ASP A 122 22.12 3.50 -5.82
C ASP A 122 23.14 2.60 -6.49
N THR A 123 22.78 1.39 -6.83
CA THR A 123 23.58 0.55 -7.71
C THR A 123 23.09 0.74 -9.14
N PRO A 124 23.88 1.41 -10.02
CA PRO A 124 23.71 1.17 -11.42
C PRO A 124 23.77 -0.35 -11.58
N ILE A 125 22.71 -0.95 -12.12
CA ILE A 125 22.74 -2.34 -12.55
C ILE A 125 23.84 -2.38 -13.60
N ALA A 126 25.08 -2.62 -13.16
CA ALA A 126 26.18 -2.85 -14.07
C ALA A 126 25.84 -4.16 -14.77
N ALA A 127 25.24 -4.05 -15.94
CA ALA A 127 25.04 -5.14 -16.85
C ALA A 127 26.43 -5.64 -17.23
N THR A 128 26.99 -6.55 -16.45
CA THR A 128 28.19 -7.27 -16.85
C THR A 128 27.73 -8.19 -17.96
N SER A 129 27.96 -7.75 -19.20
CA SER A 129 27.80 -8.58 -20.40
C SER A 129 28.80 -9.71 -20.35
N THR A 130 28.47 -10.79 -19.69
CA THR A 130 29.29 -12.01 -19.71
C THR A 130 28.91 -12.79 -20.96
N LYS A 131 29.85 -12.90 -21.91
CA LYS A 131 29.74 -13.78 -23.09
C LYS A 131 29.39 -15.19 -22.63
N ILE A 132 28.25 -15.71 -23.07
CA ILE A 132 27.77 -17.04 -22.75
C ILE A 132 28.65 -18.08 -23.41
N SER A 133 29.49 -18.72 -22.64
CA SER A 133 30.07 -20.02 -22.97
C SER A 133 29.44 -21.05 -22.04
N GLY A 134 28.69 -21.98 -22.61
CA GLY A 134 27.97 -23.00 -21.86
C GLY A 134 28.87 -23.87 -21.03
N LYS A 135 28.90 -23.64 -19.72
CA LYS A 135 29.31 -24.63 -18.70
C LYS A 135 28.63 -24.27 -17.40
N LYS A 136 27.96 -25.26 -16.79
CA LYS A 136 27.37 -25.20 -15.44
C LYS A 136 28.44 -24.78 -14.42
N GLY A 137 28.38 -23.57 -13.90
CA GLY A 137 29.29 -23.07 -12.87
C GLY A 137 28.50 -22.80 -11.58
N LYS A 138 29.06 -23.24 -10.44
CA LYS A 138 28.57 -23.03 -9.08
C LYS A 138 28.37 -21.54 -8.77
N LEU A 139 27.22 -21.21 -8.16
CA LEU A 139 26.94 -19.88 -7.60
C LEU A 139 27.98 -19.52 -6.53
N GLN A 140 28.73 -18.47 -6.78
CA GLN A 140 29.46 -17.74 -5.75
C GLN A 140 28.72 -16.48 -5.35
N ASN A 141 28.74 -16.18 -4.06
CA ASN A 141 28.10 -15.05 -3.40
C ASN A 141 28.56 -13.69 -3.97
N ASN A 142 27.88 -13.20 -4.99
CA ASN A 142 27.88 -11.79 -5.36
C ASN A 142 26.49 -11.43 -5.88
N SER A 143 25.99 -10.27 -5.50
CA SER A 143 24.68 -9.71 -5.87
C SER A 143 24.65 -9.28 -7.35
N SER A 144 25.09 -10.14 -8.27
CA SER A 144 25.06 -9.90 -9.70
C SER A 144 23.75 -10.41 -10.30
N ILE A 145 23.14 -9.58 -11.12
CA ILE A 145 22.04 -9.99 -11.98
C ILE A 145 22.64 -10.75 -13.16
N GLU A 146 22.17 -11.97 -13.38
CA GLU A 146 22.55 -12.79 -14.52
C GLU A 146 21.45 -12.74 -15.59
N VAL A 147 21.85 -12.51 -16.84
CA VAL A 147 20.93 -12.49 -17.98
C VAL A 147 21.30 -13.60 -18.95
N GLU A 148 20.39 -14.53 -19.14
CA GLU A 148 20.49 -15.58 -20.17
C GLU A 148 19.53 -15.22 -21.31
N GLU A 149 20.02 -15.18 -22.53
CA GLU A 149 19.23 -14.88 -23.70
C GLU A 149 19.31 -16.02 -24.73
N THR A 150 18.16 -16.47 -25.19
CA THR A 150 18.01 -17.46 -26.23
C THR A 150 17.21 -16.90 -27.41
N ASN A 151 16.96 -17.70 -28.44
CA ASN A 151 16.07 -17.31 -29.55
C ASN A 151 14.61 -17.17 -29.12
N SER A 152 14.19 -17.83 -28.02
CA SER A 152 12.80 -17.91 -27.58
C SER A 152 12.49 -17.10 -26.33
N TYR A 153 13.45 -16.84 -25.48
CA TYR A 153 13.24 -16.13 -24.22
C TYR A 153 14.47 -15.33 -23.77
N VAL A 154 14.21 -14.41 -22.83
CA VAL A 154 15.23 -13.78 -21.98
C VAL A 154 14.91 -14.19 -20.54
N LYS A 155 15.91 -14.76 -19.84
CA LYS A 155 15.83 -15.05 -18.40
C LYS A 155 16.74 -14.11 -17.64
N VAL A 156 16.19 -13.50 -16.60
CA VAL A 156 16.91 -12.63 -15.68
C VAL A 156 16.87 -13.30 -14.31
N SER A 157 18.05 -13.52 -13.72
CA SER A 157 18.17 -14.17 -12.41
C SER A 157 18.92 -13.27 -11.45
N ALA A 158 18.42 -13.16 -10.24
CA ALA A 158 19.04 -12.50 -9.10
C ALA A 158 19.12 -13.50 -7.92
N LYS A 159 19.70 -13.08 -6.79
CA LYS A 159 19.94 -13.97 -5.64
C LYS A 159 18.70 -14.77 -5.19
N ARG A 160 17.51 -14.15 -5.22
CA ARG A 160 16.28 -14.72 -4.69
C ARG A 160 15.16 -14.88 -5.72
N MET A 161 15.34 -14.41 -6.93
CA MET A 161 14.27 -14.35 -7.92
C MET A 161 14.81 -14.64 -9.31
N SER A 162 14.03 -15.37 -10.11
CA SER A 162 14.26 -15.42 -11.54
C SER A 162 12.97 -15.19 -12.35
N VAL A 163 13.13 -14.49 -13.46
CA VAL A 163 12.04 -14.11 -14.36
C VAL A 163 12.41 -14.53 -15.77
N THR A 164 11.50 -15.18 -16.49
CA THR A 164 11.68 -15.50 -17.91
C THR A 164 10.61 -14.78 -18.73
N ILE A 165 11.03 -14.07 -19.75
CA ILE A 165 10.16 -13.33 -20.68
C ILE A 165 10.24 -13.99 -22.04
N GLY A 166 9.09 -14.40 -22.58
CA GLY A 166 8.98 -15.01 -23.90
C GLY A 166 9.13 -13.97 -25.02
N LYS A 167 10.09 -14.16 -25.91
CA LYS A 167 10.34 -13.21 -27.01
C LYS A 167 9.25 -13.17 -28.08
N LYS A 168 8.44 -14.22 -28.18
CA LYS A 168 7.31 -14.28 -29.11
C LYS A 168 6.08 -13.55 -28.58
N THR A 169 5.90 -13.55 -27.27
CA THR A 169 4.69 -13.04 -26.62
C THR A 169 4.90 -11.72 -25.88
N GLY A 170 6.15 -11.44 -25.44
CA GLY A 170 6.45 -10.34 -24.54
C GLY A 170 5.93 -10.57 -23.11
N MET A 171 5.45 -11.78 -22.79
CA MET A 171 4.86 -12.11 -21.48
C MET A 171 5.90 -12.71 -20.55
N ILE A 172 5.64 -12.61 -19.24
CA ILE A 172 6.40 -13.34 -18.23
C ILE A 172 5.88 -14.77 -18.22
N ASP A 173 6.71 -15.69 -18.72
CA ASP A 173 6.36 -17.12 -18.86
C ASP A 173 6.83 -17.94 -17.65
N TYR A 174 7.71 -17.38 -16.81
CA TYR A 174 8.17 -17.99 -15.58
C TYR A 174 8.59 -16.93 -14.58
N LEU A 175 8.23 -17.13 -13.35
CA LEU A 175 8.63 -16.33 -12.20
C LEU A 175 8.79 -17.23 -10.99
N ASP A 176 9.94 -17.20 -10.36
CA ASP A 176 10.16 -17.82 -9.05
C ASP A 176 10.72 -16.83 -8.03
N VAL A 177 10.47 -17.10 -6.78
CA VAL A 177 11.04 -16.41 -5.63
C VAL A 177 11.54 -17.45 -4.64
N ASP A 178 12.82 -17.38 -4.29
CA ASP A 178 13.50 -18.34 -3.40
C ASP A 178 13.41 -19.80 -3.90
N GLY A 179 13.32 -19.98 -5.21
CA GLY A 179 13.19 -21.29 -5.84
C GLY A 179 11.76 -21.84 -5.91
N GLU A 180 10.79 -21.09 -5.36
CA GLU A 180 9.37 -21.46 -5.41
C GLU A 180 8.69 -20.81 -6.62
N PRO A 181 8.15 -21.58 -7.58
CA PRO A 181 7.50 -21.03 -8.76
C PRO A 181 6.17 -20.35 -8.39
N ILE A 182 6.03 -19.10 -8.79
CA ILE A 182 4.80 -18.29 -8.60
C ILE A 182 3.78 -18.59 -9.72
N LEU A 183 4.26 -18.84 -10.94
CA LEU A 183 3.41 -19.22 -12.07
C LEU A 183 3.37 -20.73 -12.22
N LYS A 184 2.18 -21.27 -12.52
CA LYS A 184 2.03 -22.68 -12.84
C LYS A 184 2.70 -22.99 -14.18
N PHE A 185 3.10 -24.24 -14.34
CA PHE A 185 3.73 -24.70 -15.58
C PHE A 185 2.82 -24.41 -16.79
N ARG A 186 3.37 -23.77 -17.81
CA ARG A 186 2.72 -23.31 -19.06
C ARG A 186 1.71 -22.16 -18.89
N GLU A 187 1.66 -21.51 -17.73
CA GLU A 187 0.94 -20.25 -17.57
C GLU A 187 1.86 -19.08 -17.81
N SER A 188 1.31 -17.98 -18.35
CA SER A 188 2.02 -16.73 -18.54
C SER A 188 1.27 -15.62 -17.81
N MET A 189 1.99 -14.68 -17.23
CA MET A 189 1.38 -13.48 -16.67
C MET A 189 0.93 -12.56 -17.80
N LYS A 190 -0.38 -12.39 -17.93
CA LYS A 190 -1.02 -11.60 -18.99
C LYS A 190 -1.67 -10.36 -18.42
N PRO A 191 -1.69 -9.24 -19.15
CA PRO A 191 -2.57 -8.13 -18.83
C PRO A 191 -4.04 -8.57 -18.84
N GLU A 192 -4.78 -8.21 -17.80
CA GLU A 192 -6.21 -8.47 -17.69
C GLU A 192 -6.98 -7.15 -17.83
N PHE A 193 -7.88 -7.10 -18.79
CA PHE A 193 -8.68 -5.91 -19.10
C PHE A 193 -10.18 -6.11 -18.83
N TRP A 194 -10.54 -7.27 -18.25
CA TRP A 194 -11.92 -7.63 -18.00
C TRP A 194 -12.17 -7.90 -16.53
N ARG A 195 -13.26 -7.38 -16.02
CA ARG A 195 -13.80 -7.73 -14.72
C ARG A 195 -15.19 -8.35 -14.84
N ALA A 196 -15.68 -9.02 -13.80
CA ALA A 196 -17.06 -9.45 -13.75
C ALA A 196 -18.00 -8.24 -13.90
N PRO A 197 -18.95 -8.26 -14.85
CA PRO A 197 -19.91 -7.19 -15.02
C PRO A 197 -20.78 -7.02 -13.77
N THR A 198 -21.06 -5.78 -13.40
CA THR A 198 -22.02 -5.40 -12.38
C THR A 198 -23.40 -5.15 -13.00
N ASP A 199 -24.44 -4.94 -12.17
CA ASP A 199 -25.78 -4.60 -12.63
C ASP A 199 -25.80 -3.30 -13.46
N ASN A 200 -24.95 -2.33 -13.11
CA ASN A 200 -24.80 -1.09 -13.88
C ASN A 200 -24.21 -1.37 -15.27
N ASP A 201 -23.25 -2.29 -15.38
CA ASP A 201 -22.70 -2.67 -16.67
C ASP A 201 -23.76 -3.36 -17.54
N TYR A 202 -24.59 -4.21 -16.92
CA TYR A 202 -25.70 -4.85 -17.62
C TYR A 202 -26.75 -3.82 -18.08
N GLY A 203 -27.09 -2.87 -17.23
CA GLY A 203 -28.01 -1.77 -17.57
C GLY A 203 -27.54 -0.93 -18.74
N ALA A 204 -26.24 -0.65 -18.80
CA ALA A 204 -25.60 0.12 -19.88
C ALA A 204 -25.18 -0.76 -21.08
N SER A 205 -25.40 -2.08 -21.05
CA SER A 205 -24.98 -3.04 -22.08
C SER A 205 -23.45 -3.13 -22.32
N LEU A 206 -22.63 -2.65 -21.37
CA LEU A 206 -21.17 -2.59 -21.51
C LEU A 206 -20.53 -3.98 -21.69
N GLN A 207 -21.09 -5.01 -21.10
CA GLN A 207 -20.66 -6.40 -21.28
C GLN A 207 -20.80 -6.90 -22.73
N LYS A 208 -21.63 -6.26 -23.54
CA LYS A 208 -21.79 -6.56 -24.97
C LYS A 208 -20.86 -5.70 -25.81
N GLU A 209 -20.85 -4.40 -25.55
CA GLU A 209 -20.07 -3.43 -26.31
C GLU A 209 -18.57 -3.60 -26.13
N LEU A 210 -18.14 -3.87 -24.88
CA LEU A 210 -16.73 -4.01 -24.52
C LEU A 210 -16.24 -5.46 -24.48
N LYS A 211 -17.03 -6.42 -24.98
CA LYS A 211 -16.69 -7.87 -24.94
C LYS A 211 -15.34 -8.22 -25.56
N VAL A 212 -14.82 -7.39 -26.47
CA VAL A 212 -13.50 -7.57 -27.09
C VAL A 212 -12.38 -7.60 -26.04
N TRP A 213 -12.56 -6.92 -24.93
CA TRP A 213 -11.57 -6.87 -23.84
C TRP A 213 -11.59 -8.11 -22.93
N LYS A 214 -12.60 -8.97 -23.05
CA LYS A 214 -12.65 -10.25 -22.30
C LYS A 214 -11.57 -11.22 -22.74
N ASN A 215 -11.27 -11.26 -24.05
CA ASN A 215 -10.22 -12.08 -24.63
C ASN A 215 -9.51 -11.28 -25.73
N PRO A 216 -8.73 -10.26 -25.38
CA PRO A 216 -8.08 -9.43 -26.37
C PRO A 216 -6.99 -10.19 -27.12
N VAL A 217 -6.91 -10.00 -28.43
CA VAL A 217 -5.78 -10.49 -29.21
C VAL A 217 -4.63 -9.51 -29.06
N MET A 218 -3.57 -9.95 -28.38
CA MET A 218 -2.36 -9.16 -28.18
C MET A 218 -1.29 -9.58 -29.16
N ASN A 219 -0.74 -8.62 -29.89
CA ASN A 219 0.34 -8.83 -30.83
C ASN A 219 1.57 -8.04 -30.40
N LEU A 220 2.66 -8.74 -30.14
CA LEU A 220 3.94 -8.09 -29.84
C LEU A 220 4.44 -7.36 -31.10
N LYS A 221 4.71 -6.08 -30.98
CA LYS A 221 5.21 -5.23 -32.08
C LYS A 221 6.73 -5.28 -32.18
N SER A 222 7.39 -5.14 -31.03
CA SER A 222 8.84 -5.20 -30.92
C SER A 222 9.22 -5.80 -29.57
N PHE A 223 10.43 -6.32 -29.50
CA PHE A 223 11.06 -6.79 -28.27
C PHE A 223 12.45 -6.19 -28.22
N ASP A 224 12.63 -5.14 -27.46
CA ASP A 224 13.86 -4.39 -27.35
C ASP A 224 14.46 -4.55 -25.96
N LYS A 225 15.77 -4.61 -25.89
CA LYS A 225 16.55 -4.64 -24.66
C LYS A 225 17.40 -3.38 -24.60
N SER A 226 17.25 -2.59 -23.55
CA SER A 226 18.11 -1.45 -23.28
C SER A 226 18.76 -1.60 -21.90
N GLU A 227 19.99 -1.15 -21.77
CA GLU A 227 20.65 -0.99 -20.50
C GLU A 227 20.24 0.38 -19.93
N MET A 228 19.68 0.40 -18.71
CA MET A 228 19.53 1.66 -18.00
C MET A 228 20.92 2.15 -17.59
N LYS A 229 21.27 3.34 -18.08
CA LYS A 229 22.48 4.06 -17.68
C LYS A 229 22.28 4.82 -16.40
#